data_b657bf34e51f4b09538400c2145b5b4f
#
_entry.id   b657bf34e51f4b09538400c2145b5b4f
#
_cell.length_a   1.000
_cell.length_b   1.000
_cell.length_c   1.000
_cell.angle_alpha   90.00
_cell.angle_beta   90.00
_cell.angle_gamma   90.00
#
_symmetry.space_group_name_H-M   'P 1'
#
loop_
_entity.id
_entity.type
_entity.pdbx_description
1 polymer ?
#
loop_
_entity_poly.entity_id
_entity_poly.type
_entity_poly.pdbx_seq_one_letter_code
_entity_poly.pdbx_strand_id
1 'polypeptide(L)'
;MTIFEKIARREIPADIVHEEDDFMVIRDINPQAPVHVLMFPKKPIRRVGDAAVLGRMLAATGGIARKLGVYDSGYRLVINHGPDAGESVPHLHIHLLGKRSLAWPPG
;
A
#
# COMPACT_ATOMS: atom_id res chain seq x y z
N MET A 1 -8.20 -17.12 1.46
CA MET A 1 -7.91 -15.92 2.26
C MET A 1 -6.55 -15.37 1.88
N THR A 2 -6.46 -14.08 1.56
CA THR A 2 -5.19 -13.45 1.18
C THR A 2 -4.30 -13.22 2.39
N ILE A 3 -3.00 -12.98 2.15
CA ILE A 3 -2.07 -12.63 3.21
C ILE A 3 -2.49 -11.33 3.91
N PHE A 4 -3.08 -10.38 3.17
CA PHE A 4 -3.55 -9.12 3.76
C PHE A 4 -4.73 -9.33 4.70
N GLU A 5 -5.65 -10.24 4.38
CA GLU A 5 -6.72 -10.62 5.29
C GLU A 5 -6.17 -11.24 6.57
N LYS A 6 -5.16 -12.10 6.45
CA LYS A 6 -4.53 -12.76 7.60
C LYS A 6 -3.85 -11.74 8.51
N ILE A 7 -3.19 -10.75 7.93
CA ILE A 7 -2.56 -9.66 8.68
C ILE A 7 -3.63 -8.82 9.39
N ALA A 8 -4.71 -8.49 8.69
CA ALA A 8 -5.81 -7.70 9.28
C ALA A 8 -6.45 -8.43 10.46
N ARG A 9 -6.47 -9.76 10.44
CA ARG A 9 -7.00 -10.59 11.52
C ARG A 9 -5.99 -10.92 12.62
N ARG A 10 -4.77 -10.39 12.52
CA ARG A 10 -3.68 -10.66 13.47
C ARG A 10 -3.24 -12.13 13.47
N GLU A 11 -3.49 -12.87 12.40
CA GLU A 11 -3.05 -14.26 12.26
C GLU A 11 -1.60 -14.36 11.81
N ILE A 12 -1.10 -13.30 11.14
CA ILE A 12 0.30 -13.18 10.71
C ILE A 12 0.82 -11.84 11.21
N PRO A 13 2.03 -11.80 11.80
CA PRO A 13 2.61 -10.54 12.28
C PRO A 13 3.00 -9.63 11.10
N ALA A 14 2.96 -8.31 11.35
CA ALA A 14 3.38 -7.29 10.40
C ALA A 14 3.81 -6.04 11.16
N ASP A 15 4.68 -5.24 10.53
CA ASP A 15 5.09 -3.95 11.08
C ASP A 15 4.06 -2.90 10.66
N ILE A 16 3.09 -2.63 11.54
CA ILE A 16 1.97 -1.74 11.27
C ILE A 16 2.41 -0.30 11.46
N VAL A 17 2.29 0.51 10.40
CA VAL A 17 2.61 1.94 10.41
C VAL A 17 1.39 2.77 10.79
N HIS A 18 0.21 2.36 10.32
CA HIS A 18 -1.04 3.09 10.54
C HIS A 18 -2.21 2.14 10.36
N GLU A 19 -3.30 2.40 11.08
CA GLU A 19 -4.49 1.57 10.98
C GLU A 19 -5.74 2.41 11.14
N GLU A 20 -6.71 2.20 10.26
CA GLU A 20 -8.07 2.71 10.34
C GLU A 20 -9.04 1.55 10.48
N ASP A 21 -10.34 1.83 10.66
CA ASP A 21 -11.34 0.77 10.81
C ASP A 21 -11.42 -0.14 9.58
N ASP A 22 -11.22 0.43 8.39
CA ASP A 22 -11.44 -0.26 7.11
C ASP A 22 -10.17 -0.51 6.31
N PHE A 23 -9.02 0.02 6.71
CA PHE A 23 -7.74 -0.25 6.03
C PHE A 23 -6.56 -0.20 6.98
N MET A 24 -5.43 -0.75 6.53
CA MET A 24 -4.17 -0.79 7.27
C MET A 24 -3.03 -0.35 6.38
N VAL A 25 -1.94 0.10 7.01
CA VAL A 25 -0.68 0.41 6.36
C VAL A 25 0.42 -0.35 7.08
N ILE A 26 1.19 -1.15 6.35
CA ILE A 26 2.29 -1.95 6.90
C ILE A 26 3.58 -1.69 6.11
N ARG A 27 4.74 -1.97 6.71
CA ARG A 27 6.01 -1.96 5.99
C ARG A 27 6.11 -3.20 5.12
N ASP A 28 6.58 -3.03 3.87
CA ASP A 28 6.87 -4.16 2.98
C ASP A 28 8.07 -4.93 3.53
N ILE A 29 7.99 -6.26 3.62
CA ILE A 29 9.07 -7.11 4.11
C ILE A 29 10.20 -7.27 3.09
N ASN A 30 9.94 -6.91 1.83
CA ASN A 30 10.94 -6.91 0.75
C ASN A 30 10.97 -5.53 0.10
N PRO A 31 11.46 -4.51 0.82
CA PRO A 31 11.33 -3.12 0.37
C PRO A 31 12.16 -2.85 -0.89
N GLN A 32 11.56 -2.14 -1.83
CA GLN A 32 12.18 -1.71 -3.09
C GLN A 32 12.68 -0.26 -3.01
N ALA A 33 12.54 0.37 -1.85
CA ALA A 33 13.03 1.71 -1.54
C ALA A 33 13.24 1.81 -0.03
N PRO A 34 14.04 2.76 0.47
CA PRO A 34 14.22 2.94 1.92
C PRO A 34 12.91 3.16 2.67
N VAL A 35 11.92 3.79 2.04
CA VAL A 35 10.55 3.81 2.52
C VAL A 35 9.70 3.06 1.50
N HIS A 36 9.09 1.96 1.92
CA HIS A 36 8.19 1.17 1.10
C HIS A 36 7.12 0.57 2.00
N VAL A 37 5.92 1.11 1.93
CA VAL A 37 4.77 0.63 2.70
C VAL A 37 3.65 0.20 1.78
N LEU A 38 2.76 -0.64 2.31
CA LEU A 38 1.59 -1.16 1.63
C LEU A 38 0.34 -0.70 2.37
N MET A 39 -0.60 -0.11 1.65
CA MET A 39 -1.91 0.26 2.17
C MET A 39 -2.94 -0.69 1.57
N PHE A 40 -3.76 -1.33 2.40
CA PHE A 40 -4.74 -2.28 1.91
C PHE A 40 -6.02 -2.25 2.75
N PRO A 41 -7.20 -2.46 2.11
CA PRO A 41 -8.44 -2.61 2.86
C PRO A 41 -8.42 -3.92 3.65
N LYS A 42 -9.03 -3.91 4.83
CA LYS A 42 -9.11 -5.11 5.68
C LYS A 42 -9.97 -6.21 5.04
N LYS A 43 -10.97 -5.81 4.25
CA LYS A 43 -11.80 -6.75 3.48
C LYS A 43 -11.13 -7.04 2.13
N PRO A 44 -11.35 -8.23 1.55
CA PRO A 44 -10.72 -8.63 0.29
C PRO A 44 -11.36 -7.95 -0.92
N ILE A 45 -11.11 -6.67 -1.09
CA ILE A 45 -11.54 -5.90 -2.26
C ILE A 45 -10.47 -6.08 -3.33
N ARG A 46 -10.85 -6.57 -4.49
CA ARG A 46 -9.90 -6.90 -5.54
C ARG A 46 -9.71 -5.78 -6.56
N ARG A 47 -10.80 -5.14 -6.99
CA ARG A 47 -10.75 -4.18 -8.10
C ARG A 47 -10.66 -2.75 -7.60
N VAL A 48 -9.81 -1.97 -8.23
CA VAL A 48 -9.68 -0.54 -7.94
C VAL A 48 -11.02 0.17 -8.11
N GLY A 49 -11.76 -0.13 -9.17
CA GLY A 49 -13.04 0.52 -9.46
C GLY A 49 -14.17 0.16 -8.49
N ASP A 50 -14.03 -0.94 -7.78
CA ASP A 50 -15.05 -1.41 -6.83
C ASP A 50 -14.76 -0.97 -5.40
N ALA A 51 -13.63 -0.32 -5.16
CA ALA A 51 -13.15 -0.02 -3.81
C ALA A 51 -13.70 1.32 -3.30
N ALA A 52 -14.79 1.28 -2.56
CA ALA A 52 -15.31 2.48 -1.88
C ALA A 52 -14.28 3.06 -0.90
N VAL A 53 -13.45 2.19 -0.29
CA VAL A 53 -12.40 2.60 0.64
C VAL A 53 -11.21 3.26 -0.07
N LEU A 54 -11.05 3.06 -1.38
CA LEU A 54 -9.89 3.56 -2.13
C LEU A 54 -9.71 5.08 -1.99
N GLY A 55 -10.80 5.85 -2.07
CA GLY A 55 -10.74 7.29 -1.90
C GLY A 55 -10.20 7.70 -0.53
N ARG A 56 -10.60 7.00 0.52
CA ARG A 56 -10.10 7.26 1.88
C ARG A 56 -8.63 6.90 2.02
N MET A 57 -8.21 5.79 1.40
CA MET A 57 -6.80 5.37 1.39
C MET A 57 -5.95 6.42 0.67
N LEU A 58 -6.37 6.85 -0.51
CA LEU A 58 -5.66 7.89 -1.27
C LEU A 58 -5.59 9.20 -0.50
N ALA A 59 -6.69 9.60 0.16
CA ALA A 59 -6.70 10.80 0.98
C ALA A 59 -5.75 10.72 2.17
N ALA A 60 -5.47 9.53 2.67
CA ALA A 60 -4.56 9.33 3.81
C ALA A 60 -3.08 9.33 3.43
N THR A 61 -2.74 9.22 2.13
CA THR A 61 -1.34 9.07 1.69
C THR A 61 -0.45 10.23 2.10
N GLY A 62 -0.95 11.47 2.03
CA GLY A 62 -0.18 12.64 2.44
C GLY A 62 0.24 12.60 3.90
N GLY A 63 -0.68 12.24 4.78
CA GLY A 63 -0.39 12.09 6.22
C GLY A 63 0.60 10.96 6.51
N ILE A 64 0.45 9.83 5.82
CA ILE A 64 1.39 8.70 5.93
C ILE A 64 2.77 9.13 5.43
N ALA A 65 2.84 9.82 4.30
CA ALA A 65 4.11 10.32 3.75
C ALA A 65 4.81 11.28 4.73
N ARG A 66 4.07 12.16 5.40
CA ARG A 66 4.62 13.06 6.42
C ARG A 66 5.17 12.27 7.60
N LYS A 67 4.42 11.29 8.09
CA LYS A 67 4.85 10.42 9.18
C LYS A 67 6.15 9.69 8.86
N LEU A 68 6.31 9.26 7.60
CA LEU A 68 7.48 8.51 7.13
C LEU A 68 8.61 9.41 6.60
N GLY A 69 8.42 10.73 6.61
CA GLY A 69 9.45 11.69 6.23
C GLY A 69 9.71 11.78 4.73
N VAL A 70 8.74 11.45 3.89
CA VAL A 70 8.88 11.47 2.42
C VAL A 70 7.97 12.49 1.73
N TYR A 71 7.21 13.27 2.50
CA TYR A 71 6.24 14.19 1.90
C TYR A 71 6.93 15.26 1.04
N ASP A 72 7.95 15.92 1.59
CA ASP A 72 8.61 17.04 0.90
C ASP A 72 9.51 16.57 -0.23
N SER A 73 10.27 15.48 -0.03
CA SER A 73 11.14 14.93 -1.07
C SER A 73 10.37 14.22 -2.18
N GLY A 74 9.18 13.75 -1.87
CA GLY A 74 8.33 13.09 -2.83
C GLY A 74 8.24 11.58 -2.66
N TYR A 75 7.17 11.03 -3.20
CA TYR A 75 6.90 9.59 -3.14
C TYR A 75 6.07 9.17 -4.35
N ARG A 76 6.09 7.89 -4.65
CA ARG A 76 5.29 7.32 -5.74
C ARG A 76 4.26 6.37 -5.16
N LEU A 77 3.05 6.43 -5.70
CA LEU A 77 2.00 5.47 -5.40
C LEU A 77 1.86 4.52 -6.58
N VAL A 78 1.76 3.22 -6.30
CA VAL A 78 1.60 2.19 -7.32
C VAL A 78 0.44 1.28 -6.94
N ILE A 79 -0.50 1.09 -7.86
CA ILE A 79 -1.59 0.13 -7.74
C ILE A 79 -1.50 -0.78 -8.95
N ASN A 80 -1.31 -2.09 -8.73
CA ASN A 80 -1.22 -3.08 -9.79
C ASN A 80 -2.55 -3.80 -9.94
N HIS A 81 -3.01 -3.96 -11.18
CA HIS A 81 -4.20 -4.73 -11.49
C HIS A 81 -3.93 -5.62 -12.70
N GLY A 82 -4.07 -6.91 -12.51
CA GLY A 82 -3.99 -7.89 -13.58
C GLY A 82 -2.57 -8.35 -13.90
N PRO A 83 -2.48 -9.34 -14.85
CA PRO A 83 -1.21 -10.03 -15.12
C PRO A 83 -0.12 -9.13 -15.69
N ASP A 84 -0.46 -8.24 -16.62
CA ASP A 84 0.53 -7.36 -17.26
C ASP A 84 1.12 -6.34 -16.28
N ALA A 85 0.39 -6.03 -15.21
CA ALA A 85 0.91 -5.16 -14.15
C ALA A 85 1.79 -5.89 -13.14
N GLY A 86 1.85 -7.23 -13.21
CA GLY A 86 2.59 -8.03 -12.25
C GLY A 86 1.86 -8.18 -10.92
N GLU A 87 0.54 -8.14 -10.94
CA GLU A 87 -0.25 -8.32 -9.72
C GLU A 87 0.03 -9.68 -9.08
N SER A 88 0.58 -9.68 -7.87
CA SER A 88 0.95 -10.91 -7.17
C SER A 88 -0.12 -11.39 -6.19
N VAL A 89 -0.82 -10.45 -5.53
CA VAL A 89 -1.88 -10.76 -4.57
C VAL A 89 -3.19 -10.14 -5.05
N PRO A 90 -4.25 -10.95 -5.28
CA PRO A 90 -5.55 -10.45 -5.76
C PRO A 90 -6.36 -9.81 -4.62
N HIS A 91 -5.84 -8.77 -4.03
CA HIS A 91 -6.40 -7.99 -2.94
C HIS A 91 -5.87 -6.58 -3.14
N LEU A 92 -6.74 -5.59 -3.28
CA LEU A 92 -6.34 -4.21 -3.53
C LEU A 92 -5.26 -3.78 -2.54
N HIS A 93 -4.16 -3.26 -3.05
CA HIS A 93 -3.14 -2.64 -2.21
C HIS A 93 -2.42 -1.55 -2.99
N ILE A 94 -2.01 -0.52 -2.26
CA ILE A 94 -1.28 0.63 -2.79
C ILE A 94 0.13 0.56 -2.22
N HIS A 95 1.14 0.53 -3.10
CA HIS A 95 2.53 0.72 -2.69
C HIS A 95 2.81 2.22 -2.55
N LEU A 96 3.46 2.62 -1.48
CA LEU A 96 4.02 3.96 -1.33
C LEU A 96 5.53 3.80 -1.19
N LEU A 97 6.29 4.38 -2.13
CA LEU A 97 7.75 4.27 -2.19
C LEU A 97 8.38 5.65 -2.15
N GLY A 98 9.44 5.81 -1.36
CA GLY A 98 10.16 7.08 -1.25
C GLY A 98 11.58 6.89 -0.75
N LYS A 99 12.28 8.00 -0.55
CA LYS A 99 13.67 8.07 -0.10
C LYS A 99 14.68 7.57 -1.13
N ARG A 100 14.29 7.47 -2.41
CA ARG A 100 15.21 7.32 -3.53
C ARG A 100 14.58 7.87 -4.80
N SER A 101 15.39 8.20 -5.79
CA SER A 101 14.89 8.56 -7.11
C SER A 101 14.25 7.37 -7.80
N LEU A 102 13.08 7.61 -8.37
CA LEU A 102 12.32 6.62 -9.13
C LEU A 102 12.28 7.09 -10.58
N ALA A 103 12.68 6.23 -11.49
CA ALA A 103 12.84 6.58 -12.90
C ALA A 103 11.49 6.64 -13.63
N TRP A 104 11.53 7.21 -14.82
CA TRP A 104 10.44 7.17 -15.78
C TRP A 104 10.99 6.64 -17.10
N PRO A 105 10.33 5.69 -17.79
CA PRO A 105 9.03 5.08 -17.45
C PRO A 105 9.06 4.24 -16.17
N PRO A 106 7.87 4.01 -15.55
CA PRO A 106 7.80 3.39 -14.22
C PRO A 106 8.00 1.88 -14.19
N GLY A 107 8.29 1.26 -15.29
CA GLY A 107 8.50 -0.18 -15.34
C GLY A 107 9.45 -0.63 -16.41
#